data_fbd18e7e10b86d5913b082b20ed762a6
#
_entry.id   fbd18e7e10b86d5913b082b20ed762a6
#
_cell.length_a   1.000
_cell.length_b   1.000
_cell.length_c   1.000
_cell.angle_alpha   90.00
_cell.angle_beta   90.00
_cell.angle_gamma   90.00
#
_symmetry.space_group_name_H-M   'P 1'
#
loop_
_entity.id
_entity.type
_entity.pdbx_description
1 polymer ?
#
loop_
_entity_poly.entity_id
_entity_poly.type
_entity_poly.pdbx_seq_one_letter_code
_entity_poly.pdbx_strand_id
1 'polypeptide(L)'
;MNTDTASVTIESNAETVFKFMSDPNKMDLWSFGTWRVSVDGDGLAHGRSIFDGSTIFVRIEPNAQNQLIDYCVGIKPENLEPRIFVRVTPGEVTGSSTQNCVLSMVAFRTEGMSDDRWNRLVTAHAFEVQLIKSLLENDFDHRNLPSSGTTQAS
;
A
#
# COMPACT_ATOMS: atom_id res chain seq x y z
N MET A 1 -5.23 1.96 -21.65
CA MET A 1 -3.92 2.15 -21.00
C MET A 1 -3.71 1.02 -20.00
N ASN A 2 -2.54 0.44 -20.00
CA ASN A 2 -2.24 -0.76 -19.19
C ASN A 2 -1.43 -0.47 -17.93
N THR A 3 -1.18 0.81 -17.64
CA THR A 3 -0.39 1.27 -16.49
C THR A 3 -1.06 2.47 -15.87
N ASP A 4 -1.06 2.53 -14.55
CA ASP A 4 -1.48 3.69 -13.77
C ASP A 4 -0.41 4.06 -12.75
N THR A 5 -0.24 5.34 -12.50
CA THR A 5 0.71 5.86 -11.51
C THR A 5 0.03 6.85 -10.60
N ALA A 6 0.10 6.58 -9.30
CA ALA A 6 -0.32 7.51 -8.26
C ALA A 6 0.92 7.93 -7.45
N SER A 7 1.11 9.23 -7.26
CA SER A 7 2.26 9.78 -6.54
C SER A 7 1.85 10.82 -5.53
N VAL A 8 2.63 10.94 -4.46
CA VAL A 8 2.41 11.92 -3.39
C VAL A 8 3.75 12.31 -2.77
N THR A 9 3.89 13.57 -2.37
CA THR A 9 4.99 14.01 -1.52
C THR A 9 4.62 13.81 -0.06
N ILE A 10 5.50 13.18 0.70
CA ILE A 10 5.30 12.88 2.12
C ILE A 10 6.36 13.63 2.93
N GLU A 11 5.94 14.36 3.97
CA GLU A 11 6.81 15.02 4.93
C GLU A 11 7.34 14.01 5.97
N SER A 12 8.06 13.03 5.47
CA SER A 12 8.79 12.02 6.23
C SER A 12 9.98 11.58 5.39
N ASN A 13 11.07 11.17 6.04
CA ASN A 13 12.26 10.76 5.30
C ASN A 13 12.03 9.45 4.54
N ALA A 14 12.80 9.26 3.46
CA ALA A 14 12.65 8.12 2.56
C ALA A 14 12.82 6.77 3.26
N GLU A 15 13.73 6.66 4.24
CA GLU A 15 13.95 5.42 4.97
C GLU A 15 12.73 5.00 5.79
N THR A 16 12.10 5.95 6.49
CA THR A 16 10.88 5.70 7.28
C THR A 16 9.74 5.24 6.38
N VAL A 17 9.54 5.92 5.26
CA VAL A 17 8.49 5.57 4.28
C VAL A 17 8.75 4.21 3.64
N PHE A 18 10.00 3.93 3.27
CA PHE A 18 10.39 2.64 2.72
C PHE A 18 10.12 1.49 3.71
N LYS A 19 10.49 1.65 4.97
CA LYS A 19 10.23 0.65 6.02
C LYS A 19 8.73 0.40 6.21
N PHE A 20 7.94 1.47 6.23
CA PHE A 20 6.48 1.36 6.35
C PHE A 20 5.87 0.59 5.18
N MET A 21 6.26 0.93 3.96
CA MET A 21 5.73 0.28 2.75
C MET A 21 6.26 -1.16 2.56
N SER A 22 7.39 -1.50 3.17
CA SER A 22 7.98 -2.84 3.13
C SER A 22 7.39 -3.80 4.17
N ASP A 23 6.65 -3.30 5.13
CA ASP A 23 6.11 -4.10 6.24
C ASP A 23 4.71 -4.62 5.91
N PRO A 24 4.53 -5.95 5.72
CA PRO A 24 3.22 -6.51 5.43
C PRO A 24 2.20 -6.28 6.55
N ASN A 25 2.63 -6.10 7.80
CA ASN A 25 1.76 -5.81 8.93
C ASN A 25 1.18 -4.38 8.88
N LYS A 26 1.74 -3.51 8.04
CA LYS A 26 1.22 -2.15 7.83
C LYS A 26 0.18 -2.07 6.70
N MET A 27 0.08 -3.10 5.86
CA MET A 27 -0.89 -3.11 4.76
C MET A 27 -2.33 -2.94 5.23
N ASP A 28 -2.66 -3.46 6.40
CA ASP A 28 -4.00 -3.34 6.98
C ASP A 28 -4.43 -1.89 7.25
N LEU A 29 -3.47 -0.97 7.31
CA LEU A 29 -3.73 0.45 7.54
C LEU A 29 -4.15 1.21 6.27
N TRP A 30 -3.70 0.76 5.10
CA TRP A 30 -3.83 1.56 3.89
C TRP A 30 -4.38 0.83 2.66
N SER A 31 -4.30 -0.50 2.60
CA SER A 31 -4.69 -1.26 1.41
C SER A 31 -6.17 -1.62 1.40
N PHE A 32 -6.91 -1.13 0.41
CA PHE A 32 -8.31 -1.51 0.18
C PHE A 32 -8.46 -2.73 -0.72
N GLY A 33 -7.50 -2.97 -1.58
CA GLY A 33 -7.45 -4.18 -2.40
C GLY A 33 -7.21 -5.43 -1.56
N THR A 34 -6.59 -5.29 -0.40
CA THR A 34 -6.32 -6.36 0.56
C THR A 34 -6.56 -5.85 1.97
N TRP A 35 -7.80 -5.94 2.42
CA TRP A 35 -8.26 -5.43 3.70
C TRP A 35 -8.36 -6.55 4.75
N ARG A 36 -8.27 -6.20 6.04
CA ARG A 36 -8.20 -7.14 7.17
C ARG A 36 -7.08 -8.15 6.96
N VAL A 37 -5.90 -7.61 6.80
CA VAL A 37 -4.69 -8.37 6.47
C VAL A 37 -4.23 -9.21 7.65
N SER A 38 -3.95 -10.48 7.39
CA SER A 38 -3.18 -11.36 8.25
C SER A 38 -1.86 -11.69 7.55
N VAL A 39 -0.80 -11.87 8.33
CA VAL A 39 0.53 -12.22 7.82
C VAL A 39 0.95 -13.55 8.44
N ASP A 40 1.32 -14.51 7.62
CA ASP A 40 1.79 -15.81 8.09
C ASP A 40 3.29 -15.80 8.44
N GLY A 41 3.80 -16.95 8.92
CA GLY A 41 5.16 -17.06 9.44
C GLY A 41 6.27 -16.86 8.42
N ASP A 42 5.98 -16.94 7.11
CA ASP A 42 6.93 -16.68 6.02
C ASP A 42 6.76 -15.29 5.37
N GLY A 43 5.93 -14.46 5.96
CA GLY A 43 5.73 -13.08 5.52
C GLY A 43 4.70 -12.91 4.41
N LEU A 44 3.96 -13.95 4.03
CA LEU A 44 2.87 -13.85 3.08
C LEU A 44 1.66 -13.16 3.72
N ALA A 45 1.26 -12.05 3.15
CA ALA A 45 0.05 -11.34 3.56
C ALA A 45 -1.16 -11.88 2.81
N HIS A 46 -2.31 -11.97 3.48
CA HIS A 46 -3.57 -12.27 2.84
C HIS A 46 -4.71 -11.51 3.51
N GLY A 47 -5.70 -11.15 2.73
CA GLY A 47 -6.86 -10.42 3.20
C GLY A 47 -8.01 -10.52 2.22
N ARG A 48 -8.95 -9.61 2.34
CA ARG A 48 -10.14 -9.56 1.49
C ARG A 48 -10.15 -8.27 0.68
N SER A 49 -10.49 -8.37 -0.59
CA SER A 49 -10.83 -7.19 -1.36
C SER A 49 -12.08 -6.53 -0.76
N ILE A 50 -12.00 -5.23 -0.49
CA ILE A 50 -13.15 -4.47 0.01
C ILE A 50 -14.26 -4.35 -1.05
N PHE A 51 -13.93 -4.55 -2.32
CA PHE A 51 -14.87 -4.39 -3.42
C PHE A 51 -15.79 -5.59 -3.62
N ASP A 52 -15.29 -6.81 -3.44
CA ASP A 52 -16.03 -8.04 -3.75
C ASP A 52 -15.84 -9.18 -2.75
N GLY A 53 -15.02 -8.96 -1.70
CA GLY A 53 -14.76 -9.95 -0.66
C GLY A 53 -13.86 -11.12 -1.08
N SER A 54 -13.30 -11.10 -2.29
CA SER A 54 -12.38 -12.14 -2.74
C SER A 54 -11.11 -12.17 -1.90
N THR A 55 -10.56 -13.37 -1.66
CA THR A 55 -9.29 -13.53 -0.95
C THR A 55 -8.15 -13.10 -1.87
N ILE A 56 -7.28 -12.23 -1.36
CA ILE A 56 -6.10 -11.74 -2.07
C ILE A 56 -4.86 -12.09 -1.26
N PHE A 57 -3.84 -12.60 -1.93
CA PHE A 57 -2.53 -12.87 -1.35
C PHE A 57 -1.53 -11.87 -1.89
N VAL A 58 -0.64 -11.38 -1.02
CA VAL A 58 0.39 -10.42 -1.38
C VAL A 58 1.72 -10.82 -0.75
N ARG A 59 2.75 -10.93 -1.57
CA ARG A 59 4.14 -11.04 -1.12
C ARG A 59 4.84 -9.73 -1.42
N ILE A 60 5.42 -9.13 -0.40
CA ILE A 60 6.18 -7.90 -0.52
C ILE A 60 7.66 -8.25 -0.72
N GLU A 61 8.26 -7.74 -1.78
CA GLU A 61 9.66 -7.96 -2.12
C GLU A 61 10.41 -6.62 -2.14
N PRO A 62 10.97 -6.18 -1.00
CA PRO A 62 11.68 -4.91 -0.92
C PRO A 62 13.10 -5.02 -1.49
N ASN A 63 13.53 -3.97 -2.19
CA ASN A 63 14.89 -3.74 -2.62
C ASN A 63 15.39 -2.42 -2.01
N ALA A 64 16.09 -2.50 -0.90
CA ALA A 64 16.54 -1.33 -0.14
C ALA A 64 17.57 -0.48 -0.92
N GLN A 65 18.39 -1.10 -1.77
CA GLN A 65 19.39 -0.38 -2.55
C GLN A 65 18.75 0.60 -3.54
N ASN A 66 17.66 0.19 -4.18
CA ASN A 66 16.95 1.00 -5.16
C ASN A 66 15.71 1.71 -4.58
N GLN A 67 15.41 1.48 -3.31
CA GLN A 67 14.19 1.96 -2.64
C GLN A 67 12.93 1.62 -3.44
N LEU A 68 12.92 0.42 -3.99
CA LEU A 68 11.86 -0.15 -4.79
C LEU A 68 11.24 -1.34 -4.06
N ILE A 69 9.93 -1.44 -4.11
CA ILE A 69 9.18 -2.52 -3.46
C ILE A 69 8.23 -3.13 -4.49
N ASP A 70 8.41 -4.40 -4.81
CA ASP A 70 7.44 -5.15 -5.61
C ASP A 70 6.36 -5.77 -4.71
N TYR A 71 5.12 -5.66 -5.14
CA TYR A 71 3.98 -6.34 -4.55
C TYR A 71 3.51 -7.42 -5.51
N CYS A 72 3.85 -8.66 -5.19
CA CYS A 72 3.41 -9.83 -5.94
C CYS A 72 2.03 -10.24 -5.45
N VAL A 73 1.03 -10.13 -6.30
CA VAL A 73 -0.39 -10.24 -5.95
C VAL A 73 -1.05 -11.40 -6.69
N GLY A 74 -1.92 -12.12 -6.03
CA GLY A 74 -2.68 -13.20 -6.63
C GLY A 74 -3.87 -13.65 -5.79
N ILE A 75 -4.71 -14.47 -6.39
CA ILE A 75 -5.85 -15.11 -5.71
C ILE A 75 -5.50 -16.47 -5.11
N LYS A 76 -4.28 -16.94 -5.38
CA LYS A 76 -3.71 -18.19 -4.85
C LYS A 76 -2.27 -17.94 -4.44
N PRO A 77 -1.82 -18.48 -3.30
CA PRO A 77 -0.46 -18.24 -2.80
C PRO A 77 0.66 -18.79 -3.69
N GLU A 78 0.37 -19.82 -4.49
CA GLU A 78 1.31 -20.41 -5.42
C GLU A 78 1.41 -19.69 -6.78
N ASN A 79 0.58 -18.68 -7.02
CA ASN A 79 0.53 -17.98 -8.29
C ASN A 79 0.44 -16.47 -8.07
N LEU A 80 1.54 -15.88 -7.62
CA LEU A 80 1.66 -14.44 -7.38
C LEU A 80 2.43 -13.77 -8.51
N GLU A 81 1.93 -12.63 -8.98
CA GLU A 81 2.52 -11.85 -10.06
C GLU A 81 2.89 -10.43 -9.58
N PRO A 82 4.04 -9.89 -9.98
CA PRO A 82 4.47 -8.54 -9.61
C PRO A 82 3.65 -7.50 -10.41
N ARG A 83 2.44 -7.21 -9.96
CA ARG A 83 1.52 -6.30 -10.64
C ARG A 83 1.56 -4.87 -10.15
N ILE A 84 2.17 -4.64 -9.00
CA ILE A 84 2.25 -3.32 -8.39
C ILE A 84 3.67 -3.15 -7.89
N PHE A 85 4.27 -1.99 -8.15
CA PHE A 85 5.48 -1.63 -7.43
C PHE A 85 5.36 -0.22 -6.84
N VAL A 86 6.12 -0.01 -5.79
CA VAL A 86 6.25 1.29 -5.13
C VAL A 86 7.71 1.71 -5.17
N ARG A 87 7.96 2.95 -5.55
CA ARG A 87 9.27 3.57 -5.40
C ARG A 87 9.19 4.72 -4.41
N VAL A 88 10.17 4.77 -3.50
CA VAL A 88 10.37 5.89 -2.59
C VAL A 88 11.56 6.70 -3.08
N THR A 89 11.33 7.93 -3.52
CA THR A 89 12.38 8.81 -4.03
C THR A 89 12.74 9.84 -2.95
N PRO A 90 14.00 9.86 -2.45
CA PRO A 90 14.42 10.85 -1.47
C PRO A 90 14.20 12.30 -1.95
N GLY A 91 13.87 13.19 -1.03
CA GLY A 91 13.56 14.57 -1.37
C GLY A 91 14.71 15.31 -2.07
N GLU A 92 15.96 14.97 -1.74
CA GLU A 92 17.15 15.57 -2.38
C GLU A 92 17.17 15.33 -3.91
N VAL A 93 16.66 14.20 -4.35
CA VAL A 93 16.60 13.87 -5.80
C VAL A 93 15.71 14.85 -6.55
N THR A 94 14.68 15.38 -5.88
CA THR A 94 13.75 16.36 -6.45
C THR A 94 14.07 17.81 -6.08
N GLY A 95 15.26 18.04 -5.52
CA GLY A 95 15.69 19.37 -5.07
C GLY A 95 15.05 19.85 -3.76
N SER A 96 14.52 18.92 -2.98
CA SER A 96 13.89 19.18 -1.70
C SER A 96 14.78 18.69 -0.53
N SER A 97 14.21 18.57 0.66
CA SER A 97 14.89 18.24 1.91
C SER A 97 15.01 16.71 2.10
N THR A 98 16.02 16.28 2.89
CA THR A 98 16.15 14.91 3.41
C THR A 98 14.97 14.50 4.30
N GLN A 99 14.18 15.45 4.78
CA GLN A 99 13.04 15.22 5.67
C GLN A 99 11.73 14.90 4.91
N ASN A 100 11.79 14.88 3.60
CA ASN A 100 10.65 14.47 2.77
C ASN A 100 11.06 13.52 1.65
N CYS A 101 10.07 12.93 1.01
CA CYS A 101 10.27 12.04 -0.12
C CYS A 101 9.03 12.05 -1.03
N VAL A 102 9.18 11.46 -2.20
CA VAL A 102 8.06 11.18 -3.10
C VAL A 102 7.79 9.68 -3.08
N LEU A 103 6.55 9.30 -2.79
CA LEU A 103 6.05 7.95 -2.96
C LEU A 103 5.35 7.84 -4.31
N SER A 104 5.77 6.90 -5.12
CA SER A 104 5.13 6.60 -6.41
C SER A 104 4.69 5.14 -6.43
N MET A 105 3.40 4.92 -6.66
CA MET A 105 2.79 3.59 -6.78
C MET A 105 2.39 3.37 -8.23
N VAL A 106 2.89 2.32 -8.84
CA VAL A 106 2.64 1.96 -10.24
C VAL A 106 1.93 0.61 -10.29
N ALA A 107 0.82 0.57 -10.98
CA ALA A 107 0.06 -0.65 -11.21
C ALA A 107 0.01 -1.03 -12.69
N PHE A 108 -0.01 -2.31 -12.96
CA PHE A 108 -0.15 -2.87 -14.29
C PHE A 108 -1.49 -3.58 -14.43
N ARG A 109 -2.18 -3.25 -15.53
CA ARG A 109 -3.40 -3.97 -15.91
C ARG A 109 -3.00 -5.31 -16.55
N THR A 110 -3.46 -6.40 -15.95
CA THR A 110 -3.21 -7.74 -16.48
C THR A 110 -4.22 -8.10 -17.56
N GLU A 111 -3.83 -9.01 -18.45
CA GLU A 111 -4.74 -9.58 -19.44
C GLU A 111 -5.98 -10.18 -18.78
N GLY A 112 -7.14 -9.94 -19.37
CA GLY A 112 -8.41 -10.42 -18.84
C GLY A 112 -9.03 -9.58 -17.73
N MET A 113 -8.34 -8.55 -17.24
CA MET A 113 -8.91 -7.64 -16.25
C MET A 113 -9.98 -6.74 -16.91
N SER A 114 -11.21 -6.76 -16.39
CA SER A 114 -12.29 -5.92 -16.89
C SER A 114 -12.00 -4.42 -16.67
N ASP A 115 -12.62 -3.56 -17.48
CA ASP A 115 -12.50 -2.10 -17.31
C ASP A 115 -13.00 -1.64 -15.95
N ASP A 116 -14.08 -2.22 -15.47
CA ASP A 116 -14.65 -1.90 -14.17
C ASP A 116 -13.66 -2.22 -13.02
N ARG A 117 -13.04 -3.40 -13.05
CA ARG A 117 -12.02 -3.78 -12.07
C ARG A 117 -10.80 -2.87 -12.16
N TRP A 118 -10.35 -2.55 -13.37
CA TRP A 118 -9.22 -1.63 -13.57
C TRP A 118 -9.51 -0.23 -13.02
N ASN A 119 -10.67 0.32 -13.32
CA ASN A 119 -11.08 1.64 -12.82
C ASN A 119 -11.18 1.68 -11.30
N ARG A 120 -11.68 0.63 -10.66
CA ARG A 120 -11.70 0.53 -9.19
C ARG A 120 -10.29 0.50 -8.61
N LEU A 121 -9.37 -0.24 -9.22
CA LEU A 121 -7.97 -0.30 -8.78
C LEU A 121 -7.30 1.07 -8.90
N VAL A 122 -7.46 1.77 -10.01
CA VAL A 122 -6.92 3.12 -10.23
C VAL A 122 -7.46 4.10 -9.16
N THR A 123 -8.75 4.06 -8.92
CA THR A 123 -9.40 4.90 -7.90
C THR A 123 -8.90 4.58 -6.49
N ALA A 124 -8.74 3.31 -6.16
CA ALA A 124 -8.21 2.88 -4.87
C ALA A 124 -6.78 3.39 -4.67
N HIS A 125 -5.90 3.23 -5.64
CA HIS A 125 -4.50 3.69 -5.54
C HIS A 125 -4.39 5.20 -5.38
N ALA A 126 -5.22 5.97 -6.07
CA ALA A 126 -5.26 7.42 -5.91
C ALA A 126 -5.63 7.83 -4.48
N PHE A 127 -6.53 7.11 -3.83
CA PHE A 127 -6.88 7.31 -2.43
C PHE A 127 -5.81 6.79 -1.47
N GLU A 128 -5.29 5.58 -1.72
CA GLU A 128 -4.32 4.90 -0.86
C GLU A 128 -3.05 5.73 -0.65
N VAL A 129 -2.51 6.37 -1.69
CA VAL A 129 -1.31 7.21 -1.55
C VAL A 129 -1.56 8.43 -0.65
N GLN A 130 -2.76 8.99 -0.67
CA GLN A 130 -3.14 10.09 0.23
C GLN A 130 -3.31 9.58 1.67
N LEU A 131 -3.87 8.40 1.85
CA LEU A 131 -4.01 7.77 3.16
C LEU A 131 -2.64 7.44 3.76
N ILE A 132 -1.72 6.86 2.98
CA ILE A 132 -0.34 6.58 3.40
C ILE A 132 0.35 7.86 3.86
N LYS A 133 0.24 8.94 3.09
CA LYS A 133 0.77 10.27 3.46
C LYS A 133 0.24 10.70 4.83
N SER A 134 -1.07 10.65 5.02
CA SER A 134 -1.71 11.05 6.27
C SER A 134 -1.27 10.21 7.47
N LEU A 135 -1.19 8.89 7.29
CA LEU A 135 -0.74 7.96 8.33
C LEU A 135 0.68 8.28 8.80
N LEU A 136 1.59 8.52 7.86
CA LEU A 136 3.02 8.76 8.16
C LEU A 136 3.27 10.16 8.73
N GLU A 137 2.56 11.17 8.25
CA GLU A 137 2.73 12.55 8.72
C GLU A 137 2.10 12.79 10.09
N ASN A 138 1.06 12.02 10.45
CA ASN A 138 0.34 12.16 11.71
C ASN A 138 0.64 11.06 12.74
N ASP A 139 1.48 10.08 12.38
CA ASP A 139 1.77 8.91 13.24
C ASP A 139 0.48 8.26 13.79
N PHE A 140 -0.45 7.96 12.88
CA PHE A 140 -1.79 7.52 13.22
C PHE A 140 -2.00 6.05 12.86
N ASP A 141 -2.50 5.27 13.82
CA ASP A 141 -2.91 3.87 13.62
C ASP A 141 -4.35 3.69 14.10
N HIS A 142 -5.29 3.61 13.17
CA HIS A 142 -6.73 3.47 13.47
C HIS A 142 -7.08 2.16 14.20
N ARG A 143 -6.20 1.16 14.19
CA ARG A 143 -6.40 -0.10 14.92
C ARG A 143 -6.32 0.08 16.42
N ASN A 144 -5.66 1.15 16.88
CA ASN A 144 -5.50 1.50 18.30
C ASN A 144 -6.59 2.43 18.82
N LEU A 145 -7.56 2.78 18.00
CA LEU A 145 -8.71 3.57 18.45
C LEU A 145 -9.64 2.72 19.32
N PRO A 146 -10.22 3.31 20.39
CA PRO A 146 -11.26 2.63 21.15
C PRO A 146 -12.46 2.34 20.24
N SER A 147 -13.08 1.17 20.43
CA SER A 147 -14.29 0.82 19.67
C SER A 147 -15.39 1.85 19.94
N SER A 148 -16.09 2.28 18.90
CA SER A 148 -17.12 3.33 18.91
C SER A 148 -18.41 2.97 19.67
N GLY A 149 -18.35 2.11 20.69
CA GLY A 149 -19.50 1.67 21.49
C GLY A 149 -19.44 2.04 22.95
N THR A 150 -18.35 2.65 23.43
CA THR A 150 -18.23 3.10 24.81
C THR A 150 -18.56 4.58 24.89
N THR A 151 -19.84 4.91 24.79
CA THR A 151 -20.32 6.16 25.36
C THR A 151 -20.14 6.02 26.84
N GLN A 152 -19.08 6.54 27.41
CA GLN A 152 -19.07 6.81 28.84
C GLN A 152 -20.10 7.90 29.06
N ALA A 153 -21.25 7.49 29.56
CA ALA A 153 -22.15 8.41 30.26
C ALA A 153 -21.36 8.91 31.47
N SER A 154 -20.96 10.16 31.45
CA SER A 154 -20.51 10.89 32.63
C SER A 154 -21.68 11.23 33.49
#